data_e5b0fe2a091e48b881b4849c4b7b76c9
#
_entry.id   e5b0fe2a091e48b881b4849c4b7b76c9
#
_cell.length_a   1.000
_cell.length_b   1.000
_cell.length_c   1.000
_cell.angle_alpha   90.00
_cell.angle_beta   90.00
_cell.angle_gamma   90.00
#
_symmetry.space_group_name_H-M   'P 1'
#
loop_
_entity.id
_entity.type
_entity.pdbx_description
1 polymer ?
#
loop_
_entity_poly.entity_id
_entity_poly.type
_entity_poly.pdbx_seq_one_letter_code
_entity_poly.pdbx_strand_id
1 'polypeptide(L)'
;MAAVSAQKMSDGKLAAATGRVRADWHAVLDAAGASEWEHPKIAAWLQSEHGVEGWWAQGITVGYEQAIGRRLPGQTADGTFAVSATKSIDGSRAENLDAILETLTAHWGSPASVTPASLYSTARWKIAGETVVAAVSEPKSGKTSISLTRSRIADGDALDRLKEELRQVLDAIAVAGDHR
;
A
#
# COMPACT_ATOMS: atom_id res chain seq x y z
N MET A 1 7.47 -4.87 3.87
CA MET A 1 6.89 -3.66 4.48
C MET A 1 5.98 -3.02 3.44
N ALA A 2 4.72 -2.69 3.80
CA ALA A 2 3.81 -2.02 2.89
C ALA A 2 4.35 -0.62 2.57
N ALA A 3 4.37 -0.25 1.28
CA ALA A 3 4.76 1.08 0.86
C ALA A 3 3.87 2.12 1.55
N VAL A 4 4.48 3.03 2.30
CA VAL A 4 3.78 4.14 2.93
C VAL A 4 3.34 5.08 1.83
N SER A 5 2.03 5.13 1.54
CA SER A 5 1.50 6.12 0.59
C SER A 5 1.43 7.48 1.30
N ALA A 6 2.27 8.42 0.90
CA ALA A 6 2.23 9.81 1.38
C ALA A 6 0.83 10.44 1.23
N GLN A 7 0.04 10.01 0.24
CA GLN A 7 -1.34 10.46 0.02
C GLN A 7 -2.33 10.02 1.09
N LYS A 8 -2.06 8.95 1.85
CA LYS A 8 -2.93 8.49 2.96
C LYS A 8 -2.64 9.20 4.28
N MET A 9 -1.56 9.96 4.36
CA MET A 9 -1.15 10.69 5.54
C MET A 9 -1.74 12.10 5.50
N SER A 10 -2.85 12.34 6.21
CA SER A 10 -3.43 13.68 6.33
C SER A 10 -2.51 14.58 7.15
N ASP A 11 -2.45 15.87 6.81
CA ASP A 11 -1.61 16.86 7.51
C ASP A 11 -1.95 16.97 8.99
N GLY A 12 -3.23 16.82 9.37
CA GLY A 12 -3.65 16.81 10.76
C GLY A 12 -3.08 15.64 11.56
N LYS A 13 -3.05 14.43 10.99
CA LYS A 13 -2.44 13.25 11.64
C LYS A 13 -0.92 13.39 11.73
N LEU A 14 -0.30 13.92 10.68
CA LEU A 14 1.13 14.19 10.64
C LEU A 14 1.50 15.19 11.72
N ALA A 15 0.81 16.33 11.82
CA ALA A 15 1.06 17.36 12.82
C ALA A 15 0.85 16.84 14.24
N ALA A 16 -0.20 16.05 14.50
CA ALA A 16 -0.45 15.45 15.80
C ALA A 16 0.67 14.49 16.24
N ALA A 17 1.27 13.76 15.32
CA ALA A 17 2.31 12.78 15.62
C ALA A 17 3.72 13.37 15.65
N THR A 18 4.00 14.43 14.89
CA THR A 18 5.35 14.95 14.67
C THR A 18 5.53 16.43 15.05
N GLY A 19 4.45 17.09 15.49
CA GLY A 19 4.44 18.50 15.85
C GLY A 19 4.45 19.48 14.67
N ARG A 20 4.50 19.03 13.42
CA ARG A 20 4.60 19.88 12.23
C ARG A 20 3.75 19.34 11.08
N VAL A 21 3.20 20.26 10.27
CA VAL A 21 2.53 19.92 9.01
C VAL A 21 3.55 19.59 7.89
N ARG A 22 3.08 19.03 6.82
CA ARG A 22 3.92 18.62 5.70
C ARG A 22 4.78 19.76 5.12
N ALA A 23 4.19 20.92 4.92
CA ALA A 23 4.90 22.08 4.39
C ALA A 23 6.08 22.52 5.26
N ASP A 24 5.91 22.47 6.59
CA ASP A 24 6.97 22.82 7.53
C ASP A 24 8.11 21.80 7.49
N TRP A 25 7.78 20.48 7.36
CA TRP A 25 8.78 19.45 7.19
C TRP A 25 9.57 19.59 5.88
N HIS A 26 8.89 19.97 4.79
CA HIS A 26 9.59 20.23 3.53
C HIS A 26 10.55 21.40 3.67
N ALA A 27 10.14 22.52 4.29
CA ALA A 27 11.01 23.66 4.56
C ALA A 27 12.23 23.29 5.44
N VAL A 28 12.05 22.45 6.44
CA VAL A 28 13.15 21.93 7.27
C VAL A 28 14.14 21.10 6.45
N LEU A 29 13.65 20.23 5.58
CA LEU A 29 14.48 19.40 4.70
C LEU A 29 15.21 20.24 3.63
N ASP A 30 14.55 21.25 3.06
CA ASP A 30 15.17 22.19 2.12
C ASP A 30 16.31 22.96 2.79
N ALA A 31 16.08 23.48 4.00
CA ALA A 31 17.09 24.20 4.77
C ALA A 31 18.30 23.31 5.13
N ALA A 32 18.11 22.01 5.27
CA ALA A 32 19.17 21.04 5.51
C ALA A 32 19.91 20.60 4.23
N GLY A 33 19.45 21.02 3.05
CA GLY A 33 20.00 20.58 1.75
C GLY A 33 19.65 19.14 1.39
N ALA A 34 18.51 18.64 1.89
CA ALA A 34 18.10 17.26 1.71
C ALA A 34 17.71 16.90 0.27
N SER A 35 17.55 17.89 -0.60
CA SER A 35 17.33 17.66 -2.03
C SER A 35 18.42 16.81 -2.71
N GLU A 36 19.64 16.85 -2.17
CA GLU A 36 20.79 16.07 -2.67
C GLU A 36 20.97 14.72 -1.93
N TRP A 37 20.09 14.39 -0.96
CA TRP A 37 20.26 13.20 -0.14
C TRP A 37 19.45 12.03 -0.66
N GLU A 38 20.01 10.83 -0.54
CA GLU A 38 19.29 9.59 -0.80
C GLU A 38 18.20 9.35 0.24
N HIS A 39 17.12 8.66 -0.17
CA HIS A 39 15.97 8.34 0.68
C HIS A 39 16.32 7.83 2.09
N PRO A 40 17.22 6.82 2.25
CA PRO A 40 17.57 6.33 3.58
C PRO A 40 18.21 7.40 4.47
N LYS A 41 18.99 8.32 3.88
CA LYS A 41 19.65 9.39 4.61
C LYS A 41 18.63 10.41 5.12
N ILE A 42 17.64 10.78 4.31
CA ILE A 42 16.57 11.71 4.71
C ILE A 42 15.78 11.10 5.88
N ALA A 43 15.35 9.87 5.75
CA ALA A 43 14.57 9.18 6.79
C ALA A 43 15.37 9.00 8.10
N ALA A 44 16.64 8.63 8.01
CA ALA A 44 17.51 8.50 9.17
C ALA A 44 17.75 9.85 9.87
N TRP A 45 17.97 10.91 9.11
CA TRP A 45 18.18 12.26 9.63
C TRP A 45 16.93 12.80 10.37
N LEU A 46 15.72 12.58 9.82
CA LEU A 46 14.48 12.92 10.51
C LEU A 46 14.32 12.19 11.86
N GLN A 47 14.81 10.95 11.94
CA GLN A 47 14.76 10.19 13.19
C GLN A 47 15.81 10.68 14.19
N SER A 48 17.07 10.88 13.76
CA SER A 48 18.18 11.24 14.66
C SER A 48 18.11 12.69 15.14
N GLU A 49 17.84 13.64 14.25
CA GLU A 49 17.91 15.07 14.56
C GLU A 49 16.58 15.65 15.05
N HIS A 50 15.47 15.03 14.68
CA HIS A 50 14.14 15.55 15.01
C HIS A 50 13.29 14.58 15.83
N GLY A 51 13.77 13.38 16.14
CA GLY A 51 13.05 12.38 16.92
C GLY A 51 11.77 11.86 16.27
N VAL A 52 11.64 12.01 14.95
CA VAL A 52 10.46 11.54 14.21
C VAL A 52 10.45 10.02 14.21
N GLU A 53 9.35 9.40 14.63
CA GLU A 53 9.19 7.95 14.60
C GLU A 53 9.29 7.41 13.18
N GLY A 54 9.90 6.21 13.04
CA GLY A 54 10.34 5.68 11.75
C GLY A 54 9.28 5.61 10.65
N TRP A 55 8.02 5.27 10.99
CA TRP A 55 6.94 5.23 10.01
C TRP A 55 6.60 6.63 9.45
N TRP A 56 6.59 7.65 10.34
CA TRP A 56 6.36 9.05 9.95
C TRP A 56 7.54 9.61 9.15
N ALA A 57 8.77 9.28 9.55
CA ALA A 57 9.97 9.69 8.84
C ALA A 57 9.96 9.18 7.38
N GLN A 58 9.57 7.91 7.15
CA GLN A 58 9.39 7.37 5.81
C GLN A 58 8.32 8.12 5.02
N GLY A 59 7.19 8.43 5.64
CA GLY A 59 6.09 9.14 4.99
C GLY A 59 6.45 10.58 4.62
N ILE A 60 7.17 11.31 5.50
CA ILE A 60 7.68 12.66 5.22
C ILE A 60 8.68 12.61 4.06
N THR A 61 9.62 11.66 4.09
CA THR A 61 10.62 11.49 3.03
C THR A 61 9.98 11.26 1.67
N VAL A 62 9.02 10.32 1.57
CA VAL A 62 8.28 10.07 0.33
C VAL A 62 7.55 11.33 -0.14
N GLY A 63 6.88 12.04 0.76
CA GLY A 63 6.18 13.29 0.43
C GLY A 63 7.12 14.38 -0.09
N TYR A 64 8.30 14.50 0.51
CA TYR A 64 9.33 15.44 0.10
C TYR A 64 9.88 15.09 -1.29
N GLU A 65 10.27 13.82 -1.52
CA GLU A 65 10.73 13.36 -2.84
C GLU A 65 9.70 13.61 -3.95
N GLN A 66 8.41 13.47 -3.62
CA GLN A 66 7.32 13.81 -4.57
C GLN A 66 7.24 15.32 -4.83
N ALA A 67 7.37 16.14 -3.79
CA ALA A 67 7.32 17.60 -3.92
C ALA A 67 8.46 18.18 -4.78
N ILE A 68 9.66 17.62 -4.68
CA ILE A 68 10.82 18.02 -5.48
C ILE A 68 10.93 17.27 -6.83
N GLY A 69 9.93 16.46 -7.20
CA GLY A 69 9.86 15.74 -8.47
C GLY A 69 10.79 14.54 -8.62
N ARG A 70 11.43 14.07 -7.54
CA ARG A 70 12.31 12.88 -7.54
C ARG A 70 11.54 11.57 -7.52
N ARG A 71 10.26 11.60 -7.19
CA ARG A 71 9.37 10.44 -7.11
C ARG A 71 7.99 10.79 -7.61
N LEU A 72 7.38 9.92 -8.39
CA LEU A 72 6.00 10.07 -8.81
C LEU A 72 5.03 9.49 -7.76
N PRO A 73 3.78 9.96 -7.70
CA PRO A 73 2.75 9.34 -6.87
C PRO A 73 2.61 7.84 -7.16
N GLY A 74 2.60 7.00 -6.13
CA GLY A 74 2.53 5.55 -6.27
C GLY A 74 3.84 4.84 -6.64
N GLN A 75 4.91 5.58 -6.95
CA GLN A 75 6.22 5.02 -7.26
C GLN A 75 6.89 4.44 -6.01
N THR A 76 7.46 3.26 -6.15
CA THR A 76 8.25 2.56 -5.12
C THR A 76 9.74 2.91 -5.22
N ALA A 77 10.54 2.51 -4.24
CA ALA A 77 11.96 2.85 -4.19
C ALA A 77 12.79 2.26 -5.35
N ASP A 78 12.30 1.17 -5.97
CA ASP A 78 12.94 0.53 -7.13
C ASP A 78 12.51 1.13 -8.48
N GLY A 79 11.78 2.26 -8.45
CA GLY A 79 11.33 2.97 -9.65
C GLY A 79 10.05 2.40 -10.27
N THR A 80 9.56 1.24 -9.82
CA THR A 80 8.28 0.68 -10.27
C THR A 80 7.11 1.33 -9.52
N PHE A 81 5.88 0.95 -9.89
CA PHE A 81 4.69 1.46 -9.23
C PHE A 81 3.92 0.35 -8.51
N ALA A 82 3.10 0.76 -7.54
CA ALA A 82 2.17 -0.13 -6.86
C ALA A 82 0.83 0.56 -6.61
N VAL A 83 -0.23 -0.23 -6.70
CA VAL A 83 -1.60 0.20 -6.44
C VAL A 83 -2.33 -0.82 -5.57
N SER A 84 -3.20 -0.34 -4.70
CA SER A 84 -3.98 -1.21 -3.81
C SER A 84 -5.45 -0.77 -3.77
N ALA A 85 -6.31 -1.76 -3.63
CA ALA A 85 -7.71 -1.58 -3.25
C ALA A 85 -8.02 -2.45 -2.03
N THR A 86 -8.94 -1.99 -1.19
CA THR A 86 -9.34 -2.68 0.04
C THR A 86 -10.85 -2.62 0.19
N LYS A 87 -11.46 -3.72 0.59
CA LYS A 87 -12.89 -3.83 0.89
C LYS A 87 -13.10 -4.66 2.15
N SER A 88 -14.10 -4.29 2.94
CA SER A 88 -14.57 -5.11 4.06
C SER A 88 -15.75 -5.95 3.59
N ILE A 89 -15.67 -7.26 3.80
CA ILE A 89 -16.65 -8.27 3.37
C ILE A 89 -17.09 -9.07 4.58
N ASP A 90 -18.35 -9.45 4.65
CA ASP A 90 -18.88 -10.32 5.71
C ASP A 90 -18.27 -11.73 5.62
N GLY A 91 -18.24 -12.44 6.71
CA GLY A 91 -17.75 -13.82 6.78
C GLY A 91 -16.37 -13.97 7.43
N SER A 92 -15.98 -15.21 7.60
CA SER A 92 -14.71 -15.59 8.21
C SER A 92 -13.53 -15.37 7.24
N ARG A 93 -12.33 -15.34 7.83
CA ARG A 93 -11.09 -15.25 7.03
C ARG A 93 -10.92 -16.45 6.08
N ALA A 94 -11.30 -17.65 6.49
CA ALA A 94 -11.18 -18.87 5.69
C ALA A 94 -12.12 -18.82 4.47
N GLU A 95 -13.41 -18.54 4.69
CA GLU A 95 -14.41 -18.40 3.63
C GLU A 95 -14.01 -17.33 2.61
N ASN A 96 -13.55 -16.18 3.10
CA ASN A 96 -13.11 -15.10 2.22
C ASN A 96 -11.80 -15.41 1.49
N LEU A 97 -10.88 -16.18 2.08
CA LEU A 97 -9.70 -16.68 1.38
C LEU A 97 -10.08 -17.64 0.25
N ASP A 98 -11.00 -18.57 0.52
CA ASP A 98 -11.47 -19.52 -0.50
C ASP A 98 -12.17 -18.80 -1.66
N ALA A 99 -13.01 -17.80 -1.38
CA ALA A 99 -13.67 -16.98 -2.40
C ALA A 99 -12.65 -16.20 -3.27
N ILE A 100 -11.59 -15.67 -2.64
CA ILE A 100 -10.49 -15.03 -3.34
C ILE A 100 -9.76 -16.02 -4.24
N LEU A 101 -9.41 -17.18 -3.72
CA LEU A 101 -8.68 -18.20 -4.49
C LEU A 101 -9.50 -18.65 -5.70
N GLU A 102 -10.80 -18.90 -5.55
CA GLU A 102 -11.70 -19.24 -6.64
C GLU A 102 -11.77 -18.13 -7.69
N THR A 103 -12.10 -16.91 -7.28
CA THR A 103 -12.28 -15.75 -8.18
C THR A 103 -10.99 -15.41 -8.92
N LEU A 104 -9.87 -15.29 -8.18
CA LEU A 104 -8.60 -14.86 -8.77
C LEU A 104 -7.91 -15.97 -9.58
N THR A 105 -8.14 -17.24 -9.23
CA THR A 105 -7.65 -18.35 -10.06
C THR A 105 -8.37 -18.41 -11.40
N ALA A 106 -9.66 -18.13 -11.45
CA ALA A 106 -10.40 -18.00 -12.69
C ALA A 106 -9.91 -16.81 -13.54
N HIS A 107 -9.45 -15.75 -12.91
CA HIS A 107 -9.02 -14.52 -13.59
C HIS A 107 -7.53 -14.53 -13.99
N TRP A 108 -6.64 -15.02 -13.11
CA TRP A 108 -5.18 -14.96 -13.29
C TRP A 108 -4.46 -16.32 -13.26
N GLY A 109 -5.20 -17.42 -13.22
CA GLY A 109 -4.63 -18.76 -13.07
C GLY A 109 -4.23 -19.09 -11.62
N SER A 110 -3.56 -20.19 -11.42
CA SER A 110 -3.17 -20.66 -10.09
C SER A 110 -2.23 -19.69 -9.36
N PRO A 111 -2.40 -19.47 -8.04
CA PRO A 111 -1.50 -18.64 -7.28
C PRO A 111 -0.09 -19.26 -7.19
N ALA A 112 0.94 -18.41 -7.18
CA ALA A 112 2.33 -18.82 -7.00
C ALA A 112 2.61 -19.28 -5.55
N SER A 113 1.86 -18.75 -4.58
CA SER A 113 1.90 -19.20 -3.18
C SER A 113 0.63 -18.80 -2.44
N VAL A 114 0.26 -19.64 -1.47
CA VAL A 114 -0.78 -19.34 -0.47
C VAL A 114 -0.17 -19.54 0.91
N THR A 115 -0.30 -18.57 1.78
CA THR A 115 0.22 -18.62 3.15
C THR A 115 -0.91 -18.35 4.13
N PRO A 116 -1.49 -19.38 4.72
CA PRO A 116 -2.39 -19.24 5.87
C PRO A 116 -1.56 -18.78 7.07
N ALA A 117 -2.00 -17.75 7.76
CA ALA A 117 -1.31 -17.26 8.96
C ALA A 117 -2.32 -16.78 10.01
N SER A 118 -1.85 -16.62 11.25
CA SER A 118 -2.72 -16.25 12.37
C SER A 118 -3.29 -14.83 12.27
N LEU A 119 -2.52 -13.88 11.74
CA LEU A 119 -2.96 -12.47 11.61
C LEU A 119 -3.48 -12.12 10.22
N TYR A 120 -2.82 -12.62 9.17
CA TYR A 120 -3.18 -12.37 7.78
C TYR A 120 -2.96 -13.63 6.96
N SER A 121 -4.00 -14.08 6.26
CA SER A 121 -3.81 -15.05 5.19
C SER A 121 -3.48 -14.32 3.91
N THR A 122 -2.51 -14.81 3.14
CA THR A 122 -2.11 -14.18 1.88
C THR A 122 -2.07 -15.18 0.75
N ALA A 123 -2.45 -14.73 -0.44
CA ALA A 123 -2.24 -15.45 -1.69
C ALA A 123 -1.54 -14.52 -2.69
N ARG A 124 -0.62 -15.06 -3.49
CA ARG A 124 0.24 -14.30 -4.39
C ARG A 124 0.17 -14.85 -5.80
N TRP A 125 0.01 -13.97 -6.77
CA TRP A 125 0.08 -14.26 -8.20
C TRP A 125 1.23 -13.51 -8.84
N LYS A 126 1.80 -14.08 -9.88
CA LYS A 126 2.76 -13.42 -10.77
C LYS A 126 2.13 -13.31 -12.15
N ILE A 127 2.03 -12.09 -12.68
CA ILE A 127 1.32 -11.80 -13.93
C ILE A 127 2.21 -10.89 -14.77
N ALA A 128 2.72 -11.40 -15.89
CA ALA A 128 3.51 -10.61 -16.84
C ALA A 128 4.63 -9.74 -16.21
N GLY A 129 5.33 -10.27 -15.20
CA GLY A 129 6.40 -9.55 -14.48
C GLY A 129 5.93 -8.78 -13.26
N GLU A 130 4.64 -8.53 -13.12
CA GLU A 130 4.02 -7.91 -11.95
C GLU A 130 3.68 -8.93 -10.86
N THR A 131 3.37 -8.44 -9.68
CA THR A 131 2.96 -9.27 -8.56
C THR A 131 1.64 -8.76 -7.99
N VAL A 132 0.65 -9.64 -7.88
CA VAL A 132 -0.58 -9.37 -7.14
C VAL A 132 -0.55 -10.14 -5.83
N VAL A 133 -0.88 -9.46 -4.74
CA VAL A 133 -1.03 -10.05 -3.40
C VAL A 133 -2.42 -9.76 -2.89
N ALA A 134 -3.15 -10.81 -2.57
CA ALA A 134 -4.36 -10.72 -1.75
C ALA A 134 -3.98 -10.95 -0.29
N ALA A 135 -4.43 -10.08 0.61
CA ALA A 135 -4.28 -10.22 2.05
C ALA A 135 -5.65 -10.17 2.73
N VAL A 136 -5.93 -11.15 3.56
CA VAL A 136 -7.18 -11.30 4.31
C VAL A 136 -6.86 -11.19 5.79
N SER A 137 -7.43 -10.19 6.45
CA SER A 137 -7.21 -9.93 7.88
C SER A 137 -8.12 -10.80 8.77
N GLU A 138 -7.84 -10.76 10.07
CA GLU A 138 -8.81 -11.28 11.07
C GLU A 138 -10.11 -10.46 11.02
N PRO A 139 -11.26 -11.12 11.19
CA PRO A 139 -12.55 -10.44 11.26
C PRO A 139 -12.62 -9.45 12.43
N LYS A 140 -13.18 -8.27 12.17
CA LYS A 140 -13.58 -7.32 13.19
C LYS A 140 -15.06 -7.02 13.04
N SER A 141 -15.83 -7.20 14.11
CA SER A 141 -17.28 -6.98 14.10
C SER A 141 -17.99 -7.75 12.98
N GLY A 142 -17.59 -9.01 12.74
CA GLY A 142 -18.16 -9.88 11.70
C GLY A 142 -17.67 -9.60 10.27
N LYS A 143 -16.83 -8.58 10.07
CA LYS A 143 -16.29 -8.21 8.75
C LYS A 143 -14.79 -8.47 8.65
N THR A 144 -14.40 -9.09 7.56
CA THR A 144 -13.01 -9.34 7.19
C THR A 144 -12.56 -8.26 6.20
N SER A 145 -11.38 -7.68 6.41
CA SER A 145 -10.80 -6.75 5.46
C SER A 145 -9.95 -7.49 4.43
N ILE A 146 -10.28 -7.34 3.17
CA ILE A 146 -9.52 -7.90 2.04
C ILE A 146 -8.79 -6.75 1.35
N SER A 147 -7.49 -6.90 1.15
CA SER A 147 -6.66 -5.97 0.40
C SER A 147 -6.05 -6.68 -0.80
N LEU A 148 -6.24 -6.13 -1.99
CA LEU A 148 -5.52 -6.53 -3.21
C LEU A 148 -4.47 -5.48 -3.51
N THR A 149 -3.21 -5.90 -3.65
CA THR A 149 -2.10 -5.03 -4.02
C THR A 149 -1.43 -5.56 -5.27
N ARG A 150 -1.36 -4.73 -6.32
CA ARG A 150 -0.60 -5.00 -7.55
C ARG A 150 0.66 -4.14 -7.53
N SER A 151 1.81 -4.73 -7.77
CA SER A 151 3.13 -4.12 -7.65
C SER A 151 4.05 -4.55 -8.78
N ARG A 152 5.20 -3.87 -8.92
CA ARG A 152 6.14 -4.00 -10.04
C ARG A 152 5.52 -3.53 -11.37
N ILE A 153 4.63 -2.58 -11.31
CA ILE A 153 4.01 -1.94 -12.48
C ILE A 153 5.07 -1.02 -13.09
N ALA A 154 5.34 -1.16 -14.37
CA ALA A 154 6.35 -0.35 -15.05
C ALA A 154 5.82 1.05 -15.41
N ASP A 155 4.52 1.15 -15.71
CA ASP A 155 3.87 2.35 -16.21
C ASP A 155 2.96 2.97 -15.15
N GLY A 156 3.31 4.19 -14.71
CA GLY A 156 2.51 4.95 -13.76
C GLY A 156 1.16 5.42 -14.29
N ASP A 157 1.02 5.61 -15.60
CA ASP A 157 -0.24 6.05 -16.21
C ASP A 157 -1.34 4.97 -16.15
N ALA A 158 -0.94 3.72 -15.95
CA ALA A 158 -1.87 2.61 -15.78
C ALA A 158 -2.53 2.53 -14.38
N LEU A 159 -2.05 3.29 -13.38
CA LEU A 159 -2.42 3.09 -11.97
C LEU A 159 -3.92 3.26 -11.71
N ASP A 160 -4.57 4.28 -12.27
CA ASP A 160 -5.99 4.52 -12.03
C ASP A 160 -6.85 3.41 -12.65
N ARG A 161 -6.54 2.96 -13.86
CA ARG A 161 -7.21 1.83 -14.51
C ARG A 161 -7.02 0.53 -13.72
N LEU A 162 -5.79 0.26 -13.27
CA LEU A 162 -5.48 -0.94 -12.48
C LEU A 162 -6.13 -0.91 -11.09
N LYS A 163 -6.26 0.26 -10.50
CA LYS A 163 -6.96 0.41 -9.23
C LYS A 163 -8.46 0.13 -9.37
N GLU A 164 -9.05 0.56 -10.46
CA GLU A 164 -10.44 0.28 -10.76
C GLU A 164 -10.67 -1.23 -11.05
N GLU A 165 -9.77 -1.86 -11.80
CA GLU A 165 -9.78 -3.32 -12.00
C GLU A 165 -9.76 -4.07 -10.66
N LEU A 166 -8.87 -3.69 -9.72
CA LEU A 166 -8.82 -4.30 -8.38
C LEU A 166 -10.10 -4.09 -7.58
N ARG A 167 -10.77 -2.94 -7.72
CA ARG A 167 -12.07 -2.69 -7.07
C ARG A 167 -13.16 -3.59 -7.60
N GLN A 168 -13.26 -3.72 -8.93
CA GLN A 168 -14.24 -4.59 -9.59
C GLN A 168 -14.06 -6.06 -9.18
N VAL A 169 -12.81 -6.50 -9.05
CA VAL A 169 -12.49 -7.84 -8.56
C VAL A 169 -12.95 -8.01 -7.10
N LEU A 170 -12.71 -7.02 -6.25
CA LEU A 170 -13.19 -7.06 -4.85
C LEU A 170 -14.71 -7.06 -4.76
N ASP A 171 -15.40 -6.38 -5.68
CA ASP A 171 -16.85 -6.38 -5.76
C ASP A 171 -17.40 -7.75 -6.17
N ALA A 172 -16.75 -8.41 -7.14
CA ALA A 172 -17.10 -9.77 -7.54
C ALA A 172 -16.92 -10.79 -6.41
N ILE A 173 -15.83 -10.67 -5.63
CA ILE A 173 -15.59 -11.52 -4.45
C ILE A 173 -16.71 -11.31 -3.40
N ALA A 174 -17.13 -10.07 -3.17
CA ALA A 174 -18.19 -9.78 -2.21
C ALA A 174 -19.54 -10.43 -2.60
N VAL A 175 -19.91 -10.36 -3.88
CA VAL A 175 -21.14 -10.97 -4.40
C VAL A 175 -21.09 -12.49 -4.31
N ALA A 176 -19.94 -13.11 -4.60
CA ALA A 176 -19.77 -14.57 -4.48
C ALA A 176 -19.87 -15.06 -3.03
N GLY A 177 -19.48 -14.22 -2.04
CA GLY A 177 -19.63 -14.51 -0.61
C GLY A 177 -21.08 -14.46 -0.10
N ASP A 178 -21.90 -13.57 -0.65
CA ASP A 178 -23.31 -13.37 -0.25
C ASP A 178 -24.25 -14.53 -0.68
N HIS A 179 -23.78 -15.40 -1.57
CA HIS A 179 -24.57 -16.52 -2.11
C HIS A 179 -24.21 -17.89 -1.48
N ARG A 180 -23.39 -17.92 -0.43
CA ARG A 180 -22.99 -19.12 0.32
C ARG A 180 -23.62 -19.12 1.70
#